data_1050625723379fd705aa1a054c520b5e
#
_entry.id   1050625723379fd705aa1a054c520b5e
#
_cell.length_a   1.000
_cell.length_b   1.000
_cell.length_c   1.000
_cell.angle_alpha   90.00
_cell.angle_beta   90.00
_cell.angle_gamma   90.00
#
_symmetry.space_group_name_H-M   'P 1'
#
loop_
_entity.id
_entity.type
_entity.pdbx_description
1 polymer ?
#
loop_
_entity_poly.entity_id
_entity_poly.type
_entity_poly.pdbx_seq_one_letter_code
_entity_poly.pdbx_strand_id
1 'polypeptide(L)'
;FEGVVGEILEKVDNGQMGVVLKRMMVRAASKVAQRFDIQAIVTGEALGQVSSQTLTNLRLIDEAADALVLRPLITHDKEQIIAMAKEIGTDDIAKSMPEFCGVISKNPTIKAVREKILEEENHFDFGVLESAVENAQYLDIRQIAEETEKEVVEVDTISVLGENDIILDIRSPEETDENPFESD
;
A
#
# COMPACT_ATOMS: atom_id res chain seq x y z
N PHE A 1 -6.49 5.35 4.54
CA PHE A 1 -6.08 4.05 5.10
C PHE A 1 -4.90 4.17 6.09
N GLU A 2 -4.42 5.37 6.33
CA GLU A 2 -3.27 5.66 7.22
C GLU A 2 -3.46 5.14 8.65
N GLY A 3 -4.63 5.36 9.24
CA GLY A 3 -4.94 4.88 10.58
C GLY A 3 -4.82 3.35 10.72
N VAL A 4 -5.22 2.60 9.68
CA VAL A 4 -5.08 1.12 9.67
C VAL A 4 -3.61 0.71 9.66
N VAL A 5 -2.78 1.40 8.87
CA VAL A 5 -1.33 1.15 8.86
C VAL A 5 -0.70 1.53 10.19
N GLY A 6 -1.08 2.68 10.76
CA GLY A 6 -0.61 3.13 12.08
C GLY A 6 -0.91 2.11 13.18
N GLU A 7 -2.16 1.62 13.24
CA GLU A 7 -2.60 0.60 14.19
C GLU A 7 -1.80 -0.71 14.07
N ILE A 8 -1.50 -1.14 12.83
CA ILE A 8 -0.68 -2.34 12.57
C ILE A 8 0.76 -2.12 13.07
N LEU A 9 1.35 -0.97 12.75
CA LEU A 9 2.72 -0.67 13.17
C LEU A 9 2.88 -0.60 14.68
N GLU A 10 1.85 -0.18 15.39
CA GLU A 10 1.87 -0.05 16.85
C GLU A 10 1.61 -1.36 17.58
N LYS A 11 0.68 -2.20 17.08
CA LYS A 11 0.11 -3.30 17.86
C LYS A 11 0.39 -4.70 17.33
N VAL A 12 0.87 -4.84 16.09
CA VAL A 12 1.09 -6.14 15.46
C VAL A 12 2.58 -6.51 15.49
N ASP A 13 2.90 -7.77 15.81
CA ASP A 13 4.27 -8.29 15.72
C ASP A 13 4.87 -8.08 14.32
N ASN A 14 6.11 -7.60 14.28
CA ASN A 14 6.81 -7.24 13.03
C ASN A 14 6.76 -8.34 11.98
N GLY A 15 6.92 -9.60 12.37
CA GLY A 15 6.88 -10.74 11.45
C GLY A 15 5.52 -10.98 10.81
N GLN A 16 4.42 -10.57 11.44
CA GLN A 16 3.05 -10.82 11.00
C GLN A 16 2.41 -9.63 10.27
N MET A 17 2.98 -8.43 10.42
CA MET A 17 2.41 -7.17 9.90
C MET A 17 1.99 -7.25 8.44
N GLY A 18 2.80 -7.82 7.56
CA GLY A 18 2.49 -7.91 6.13
C GLY A 18 1.26 -8.76 5.81
N VAL A 19 1.04 -9.86 6.55
CA VAL A 19 -0.13 -10.71 6.38
C VAL A 19 -1.36 -10.04 6.98
N VAL A 20 -1.25 -9.46 8.18
CA VAL A 20 -2.35 -8.73 8.84
C VAL A 20 -2.79 -7.54 7.99
N LEU A 21 -1.85 -6.75 7.47
CA LEU A 21 -2.19 -5.64 6.56
C LEU A 21 -3.00 -6.11 5.34
N LYS A 22 -2.54 -7.15 4.68
CA LYS A 22 -3.25 -7.71 3.53
C LYS A 22 -4.66 -8.20 3.91
N ARG A 23 -4.83 -8.79 5.07
CA ARG A 23 -6.15 -9.20 5.59
C ARG A 23 -7.05 -7.99 5.84
N MET A 24 -6.52 -6.88 6.38
CA MET A 24 -7.29 -5.63 6.55
C MET A 24 -7.66 -5.01 5.19
N MET A 25 -6.76 -5.03 4.21
CA MET A 25 -7.05 -4.57 2.85
C MET A 25 -8.18 -5.37 2.20
N VAL A 26 -8.15 -6.70 2.32
CA VAL A 26 -9.18 -7.57 1.74
C VAL A 26 -10.52 -7.40 2.45
N ARG A 27 -10.54 -7.22 3.79
CA ARG A 27 -11.77 -6.89 4.54
C ARG A 27 -12.36 -5.55 4.10
N ALA A 28 -11.52 -4.50 3.99
CA ALA A 28 -11.98 -3.20 3.50
C ALA A 28 -12.56 -3.32 2.09
N ALA A 29 -11.86 -4.00 1.19
CA ALA A 29 -12.32 -4.22 -0.18
C ALA A 29 -13.64 -5.03 -0.23
N SER A 30 -13.80 -6.05 0.63
CA SER A 30 -15.05 -6.81 0.75
C SER A 30 -16.22 -5.93 1.20
N LYS A 31 -16.02 -5.05 2.19
CA LYS A 31 -17.05 -4.09 2.64
C LYS A 31 -17.46 -3.12 1.53
N VAL A 32 -16.47 -2.61 0.76
CA VAL A 32 -16.74 -1.78 -0.41
C VAL A 32 -17.48 -2.57 -1.49
N ALA A 33 -17.06 -3.80 -1.77
CA ALA A 33 -17.72 -4.68 -2.74
C ALA A 33 -19.20 -4.93 -2.36
N GLN A 34 -19.50 -5.19 -1.09
CA GLN A 34 -20.88 -5.33 -0.59
C GLN A 34 -21.69 -4.05 -0.79
N ARG A 35 -21.12 -2.87 -0.52
CA ARG A 35 -21.81 -1.57 -0.71
C ARG A 35 -22.26 -1.35 -2.14
N PHE A 36 -21.50 -1.85 -3.12
CA PHE A 36 -21.76 -1.69 -4.55
C PHE A 36 -22.33 -2.95 -5.23
N ASP A 37 -22.74 -3.95 -4.46
CA ASP A 37 -23.22 -5.24 -4.98
C ASP A 37 -22.23 -5.93 -5.93
N ILE A 38 -20.94 -5.84 -5.60
CA ILE A 38 -19.84 -6.45 -6.36
C ILE A 38 -19.50 -7.81 -5.74
N GLN A 39 -19.46 -8.86 -6.54
CA GLN A 39 -19.29 -10.25 -6.07
C GLN A 39 -17.83 -10.69 -5.99
N ALA A 40 -16.89 -10.00 -6.63
CA ALA A 40 -15.50 -10.40 -6.69
C ALA A 40 -14.55 -9.21 -6.58
N ILE A 41 -13.39 -9.46 -5.99
CA ILE A 41 -12.26 -8.54 -5.88
C ILE A 41 -11.16 -9.05 -6.81
N VAL A 42 -10.49 -8.18 -7.55
CA VAL A 42 -9.33 -8.53 -8.36
C VAL A 42 -8.07 -7.95 -7.73
N THR A 43 -7.04 -8.78 -7.56
CA THR A 43 -5.72 -8.35 -7.07
C THR A 43 -4.61 -8.69 -8.07
N GLY A 44 -3.54 -7.88 -8.07
CA GLY A 44 -2.34 -8.11 -8.89
C GLY A 44 -1.30 -9.03 -8.24
N GLU A 45 -1.69 -9.87 -7.28
CA GLU A 45 -0.76 -10.75 -6.58
C GLU A 45 -0.30 -11.90 -7.45
N ALA A 46 1.01 -12.25 -7.33
CA ALA A 46 1.62 -13.40 -7.98
C ALA A 46 2.40 -14.23 -6.98
N LEU A 47 2.45 -15.56 -7.15
CA LEU A 47 3.12 -16.45 -6.20
C LEU A 47 4.62 -16.16 -6.10
N GLY A 48 5.10 -16.06 -4.86
CA GLY A 48 6.52 -16.00 -4.55
C GLY A 48 7.20 -14.65 -4.84
N GLN A 49 6.46 -13.62 -5.26
CA GLN A 49 7.06 -12.31 -5.53
C GLN A 49 7.52 -11.60 -4.25
N VAL A 50 6.72 -11.69 -3.20
CA VAL A 50 7.04 -11.16 -1.86
C VAL A 50 6.60 -12.13 -0.77
N SER A 51 7.08 -11.94 0.45
CA SER A 51 6.81 -12.82 1.60
C SER A 51 5.32 -13.08 1.87
N SER A 52 4.46 -12.10 1.67
CA SER A 52 3.00 -12.24 1.84
C SER A 52 2.34 -13.07 0.72
N GLN A 53 3.02 -13.29 -0.40
CA GLN A 53 2.48 -13.99 -1.58
C GLN A 53 2.91 -15.46 -1.67
N THR A 54 3.19 -16.11 -0.55
CA THR A 54 3.30 -17.57 -0.49
C THR A 54 1.91 -18.22 -0.46
N LEU A 55 1.79 -19.47 -0.89
CA LEU A 55 0.50 -20.20 -0.83
C LEU A 55 -0.10 -20.21 0.58
N THR A 56 0.74 -20.41 1.60
CA THR A 56 0.30 -20.39 3.00
C THR A 56 -0.28 -19.06 3.39
N ASN A 57 0.43 -17.97 3.07
CA ASN A 57 0.02 -16.63 3.45
C ASN A 57 -1.20 -16.15 2.65
N LEU A 58 -1.24 -16.42 1.34
CA LEU A 58 -2.41 -16.09 0.51
C LEU A 58 -3.68 -16.80 0.99
N ARG A 59 -3.58 -18.07 1.38
CA ARG A 59 -4.70 -18.79 1.96
C ARG A 59 -5.23 -18.11 3.23
N LEU A 60 -4.33 -17.68 4.13
CA LEU A 60 -4.72 -16.98 5.36
C LEU A 60 -5.29 -15.57 5.06
N ILE A 61 -4.80 -14.92 4.02
CA ILE A 61 -5.34 -13.63 3.56
C ILE A 61 -6.76 -13.84 3.05
N ASP A 62 -7.01 -14.88 2.26
CA ASP A 62 -8.34 -15.18 1.70
C ASP A 62 -9.38 -15.51 2.77
N GLU A 63 -8.98 -16.10 3.91
CA GLU A 63 -9.88 -16.34 5.05
C GLU A 63 -10.50 -15.03 5.60
N ALA A 64 -9.95 -13.86 5.27
CA ALA A 64 -10.47 -12.56 5.67
C ALA A 64 -11.38 -11.91 4.61
N ALA A 65 -11.56 -12.53 3.46
CA ALA A 65 -12.42 -12.03 2.39
C ALA A 65 -13.84 -12.55 2.52
N ASP A 66 -14.83 -11.68 2.38
CA ASP A 66 -16.24 -12.06 2.22
C ASP A 66 -16.66 -12.11 0.74
N ALA A 67 -15.78 -11.66 -0.17
CA ALA A 67 -15.95 -11.71 -1.61
C ALA A 67 -14.95 -12.67 -2.26
N LEU A 68 -15.27 -13.16 -3.46
CA LEU A 68 -14.35 -13.98 -4.25
C LEU A 68 -13.12 -13.16 -4.64
N VAL A 69 -11.91 -13.65 -4.31
CA VAL A 69 -10.65 -12.99 -4.69
C VAL A 69 -10.08 -13.64 -5.95
N LEU A 70 -10.07 -12.90 -7.04
CA LEU A 70 -9.50 -13.30 -8.31
C LEU A 70 -8.07 -12.77 -8.46
N ARG A 71 -7.15 -13.63 -8.88
CA ARG A 71 -5.73 -13.31 -9.08
C ARG A 71 -5.29 -13.68 -10.49
N PRO A 72 -5.56 -12.85 -11.48
CA PRO A 72 -5.21 -13.15 -12.88
C PRO A 72 -3.72 -13.42 -13.11
N LEU A 73 -2.85 -12.84 -12.26
CA LEU A 73 -1.40 -12.93 -12.38
C LEU A 73 -0.77 -14.01 -11.49
N ILE A 74 -1.57 -14.84 -10.81
CA ILE A 74 -1.10 -15.73 -9.74
C ILE A 74 0.04 -16.67 -10.17
N THR A 75 0.05 -17.10 -11.43
CA THR A 75 1.03 -18.04 -11.99
C THR A 75 2.11 -17.35 -12.86
N HIS A 76 2.05 -16.03 -13.01
CA HIS A 76 3.00 -15.30 -13.84
C HIS A 76 4.26 -14.97 -13.02
N ASP A 77 5.41 -15.06 -13.67
CA ASP A 77 6.66 -14.55 -13.12
C ASP A 77 6.79 -13.03 -13.33
N LYS A 78 7.81 -12.43 -12.69
CA LYS A 78 8.01 -10.98 -12.75
C LYS A 78 8.24 -10.47 -14.18
N GLU A 79 8.96 -11.22 -15.01
CA GLU A 79 9.25 -10.81 -16.38
C GLU A 79 8.00 -10.81 -17.25
N GLN A 80 7.14 -11.81 -17.10
CA GLN A 80 5.84 -11.87 -17.78
C GLN A 80 4.94 -10.72 -17.38
N ILE A 81 4.89 -10.37 -16.09
CA ILE A 81 4.10 -9.24 -15.59
C ILE A 81 4.61 -7.92 -16.17
N ILE A 82 5.94 -7.72 -16.18
CA ILE A 82 6.56 -6.53 -16.78
C ILE A 82 6.27 -6.45 -18.28
N ALA A 83 6.34 -7.58 -19.00
CA ALA A 83 6.03 -7.61 -20.43
C ALA A 83 4.57 -7.19 -20.70
N MET A 84 3.62 -7.68 -19.91
CA MET A 84 2.20 -7.27 -19.99
C MET A 84 2.03 -5.79 -19.66
N ALA A 85 2.70 -5.28 -18.61
CA ALA A 85 2.64 -3.87 -18.24
C ALA A 85 3.15 -2.96 -19.37
N LYS A 86 4.21 -3.36 -20.07
CA LYS A 86 4.72 -2.65 -21.27
C LYS A 86 3.72 -2.68 -22.42
N GLU A 87 3.10 -3.83 -22.68
CA GLU A 87 2.12 -3.99 -23.75
C GLU A 87 0.90 -3.06 -23.56
N ILE A 88 0.43 -2.92 -22.30
CA ILE A 88 -0.71 -2.05 -21.97
C ILE A 88 -0.31 -0.60 -21.63
N GLY A 89 0.99 -0.26 -21.68
CA GLY A 89 1.51 1.10 -21.48
C GLY A 89 1.53 1.59 -20.03
N THR A 90 1.56 0.69 -19.05
CA THR A 90 1.57 1.04 -17.61
C THR A 90 2.95 0.86 -16.93
N ASP A 91 3.95 0.31 -17.63
CA ASP A 91 5.25 -0.03 -17.06
C ASP A 91 6.00 1.19 -16.51
N ASP A 92 6.03 2.30 -17.27
CA ASP A 92 6.74 3.50 -16.85
C ASP A 92 6.06 4.19 -15.65
N ILE A 93 4.71 4.16 -15.59
CA ILE A 93 3.95 4.67 -14.46
C ILE A 93 4.23 3.80 -13.22
N ALA A 94 4.20 2.47 -13.38
CA ALA A 94 4.45 1.55 -12.27
C ALA A 94 5.86 1.69 -11.67
N LYS A 95 6.88 1.97 -12.49
CA LYS A 95 8.25 2.20 -12.04
C LYS A 95 8.43 3.49 -11.22
N SER A 96 7.63 4.50 -11.49
CA SER A 96 7.68 5.76 -10.76
C SER A 96 7.01 5.70 -9.38
N MET A 97 6.26 4.63 -9.08
CA MET A 97 5.60 4.46 -7.79
C MET A 97 6.58 3.97 -6.72
N PRO A 98 6.66 4.63 -5.56
CA PRO A 98 7.50 4.18 -4.46
C PRO A 98 7.03 2.86 -3.87
N GLU A 99 7.97 1.99 -3.48
CA GLU A 99 7.68 0.73 -2.81
C GLU A 99 7.57 0.93 -1.29
N PHE A 100 6.37 0.74 -0.74
CA PHE A 100 6.11 0.87 0.70
C PHE A 100 6.24 -0.45 1.49
N CYS A 101 6.32 -1.58 0.80
CA CYS A 101 6.28 -2.90 1.45
C CYS A 101 7.46 -3.15 2.41
N GLY A 102 8.63 -2.61 2.13
CA GLY A 102 9.83 -2.74 2.98
C GLY A 102 9.77 -1.95 4.28
N VAL A 103 8.87 -0.97 4.38
CA VAL A 103 8.71 -0.12 5.58
C VAL A 103 7.92 -0.84 6.67
N ILE A 104 6.98 -1.72 6.29
CA ILE A 104 6.01 -2.31 7.20
C ILE A 104 6.58 -3.48 8.00
N SER A 105 7.55 -4.26 7.45
CA SER A 105 8.10 -5.41 8.17
C SER A 105 9.58 -5.65 7.84
N LYS A 106 10.42 -5.71 8.87
CA LYS A 106 11.86 -6.01 8.73
C LYS A 106 12.16 -7.51 8.56
N ASN A 107 11.33 -8.38 9.15
CA ASN A 107 11.49 -9.84 9.11
C ASN A 107 10.15 -10.51 8.78
N PRO A 108 9.61 -10.33 7.58
CA PRO A 108 8.29 -10.81 7.24
C PRO A 108 8.23 -12.34 7.19
N THR A 109 7.17 -12.92 7.76
CA THR A 109 6.96 -14.37 7.71
C THR A 109 6.57 -14.82 6.30
N ILE A 110 7.21 -15.91 5.84
CA ILE A 110 6.83 -16.60 4.59
C ILE A 110 5.88 -17.76 4.84
N LYS A 111 5.67 -18.14 6.11
CA LYS A 111 4.81 -19.24 6.54
C LYS A 111 4.10 -18.84 7.82
N ALA A 112 3.10 -17.98 7.69
CA ALA A 112 2.28 -17.54 8.79
C ALA A 112 1.50 -18.72 9.39
N VAL A 113 1.31 -18.68 10.71
CA VAL A 113 0.51 -19.63 11.45
C VAL A 113 -0.82 -18.98 11.78
N ARG A 114 -1.92 -19.64 11.46
CA ARG A 114 -3.28 -19.11 11.56
C ARG A 114 -3.59 -18.55 12.96
N GLU A 115 -3.25 -19.33 13.98
CA GLU A 115 -3.51 -18.98 15.37
C GLU A 115 -2.78 -17.68 15.78
N LYS A 116 -1.53 -17.53 15.31
CA LYS A 116 -0.76 -16.28 15.55
C LYS A 116 -1.36 -15.09 14.85
N ILE A 117 -1.81 -15.25 13.60
CA ILE A 117 -2.47 -14.16 12.86
C ILE A 117 -3.75 -13.73 13.58
N LEU A 118 -4.56 -14.66 14.07
CA LEU A 118 -5.78 -14.35 14.78
C LEU A 118 -5.49 -13.70 16.16
N GLU A 119 -4.41 -14.11 16.83
CA GLU A 119 -3.95 -13.49 18.08
C GLU A 119 -3.54 -12.03 17.84
N GLU A 120 -2.78 -11.76 16.77
CA GLU A 120 -2.40 -10.39 16.38
C GLU A 120 -3.64 -9.54 16.04
N GLU A 121 -4.61 -10.12 15.33
CA GLU A 121 -5.87 -9.43 15.02
C GLU A 121 -6.69 -9.10 16.27
N ASN A 122 -6.56 -9.83 17.37
CA ASN A 122 -7.23 -9.49 18.63
C ASN A 122 -6.69 -8.20 19.26
N HIS A 123 -5.47 -7.81 18.94
CA HIS A 123 -4.88 -6.54 19.41
C HIS A 123 -5.26 -5.36 18.51
N PHE A 124 -5.71 -5.63 17.28
CA PHE A 124 -6.09 -4.61 16.30
C PHE A 124 -7.47 -4.01 16.60
N ASP A 125 -7.57 -2.69 16.63
CA ASP A 125 -8.86 -1.99 16.74
C ASP A 125 -9.59 -1.95 15.39
N PHE A 126 -10.57 -2.82 15.22
CA PHE A 126 -11.37 -2.86 14.00
C PHE A 126 -12.20 -1.60 13.76
N GLY A 127 -12.44 -0.77 14.79
CA GLY A 127 -13.09 0.54 14.62
C GLY A 127 -12.32 1.46 13.69
N VAL A 128 -10.99 1.34 13.66
CA VAL A 128 -10.13 2.09 12.72
C VAL A 128 -10.38 1.66 11.27
N LEU A 129 -10.55 0.35 11.02
CA LEU A 129 -10.88 -0.18 9.69
C LEU A 129 -12.28 0.25 9.24
N GLU A 130 -13.28 0.19 10.13
CA GLU A 130 -14.64 0.64 9.84
C GLU A 130 -14.63 2.13 9.46
N SER A 131 -13.98 2.96 10.26
CA SER A 131 -13.85 4.40 9.99
C SER A 131 -13.17 4.67 8.65
N ALA A 132 -12.14 3.90 8.29
CA ALA A 132 -11.46 4.05 7.01
C ALA A 132 -12.37 3.74 5.82
N VAL A 133 -13.25 2.73 5.96
CA VAL A 133 -14.22 2.37 4.90
C VAL A 133 -15.39 3.36 4.84
N GLU A 134 -15.89 3.84 5.98
CA GLU A 134 -16.99 4.79 6.05
C GLU A 134 -16.60 6.15 5.47
N ASN A 135 -15.38 6.61 5.75
CA ASN A 135 -14.85 7.89 5.27
C ASN A 135 -14.18 7.79 3.89
N ALA A 136 -14.26 6.64 3.20
CA ALA A 136 -13.70 6.48 1.87
C ALA A 136 -14.38 7.41 0.87
N GLN A 137 -13.57 8.14 0.10
CA GLN A 137 -14.04 8.97 -0.99
C GLN A 137 -14.15 8.16 -2.28
N TYR A 138 -15.21 8.38 -3.03
CA TYR A 138 -15.45 7.73 -4.32
C TYR A 138 -15.40 8.79 -5.42
N LEU A 139 -14.30 8.79 -6.16
CA LEU A 139 -14.05 9.76 -7.22
C LEU A 139 -14.46 9.18 -8.60
N ASP A 140 -15.07 10.00 -9.46
CA ASP A 140 -15.26 9.61 -10.85
C ASP A 140 -13.91 9.67 -11.58
N ILE A 141 -13.41 8.51 -12.01
CA ILE A 141 -12.12 8.39 -12.70
C ILE A 141 -11.98 9.31 -13.92
N ARG A 142 -13.09 9.69 -14.55
CA ARG A 142 -13.09 10.58 -15.71
C ARG A 142 -12.85 12.05 -15.33
N GLN A 143 -13.02 12.40 -14.06
CA GLN A 143 -12.88 13.76 -13.52
C GLN A 143 -11.67 13.88 -12.60
N ILE A 144 -10.97 12.78 -12.33
CA ILE A 144 -9.87 12.74 -11.35
C ILE A 144 -8.73 13.73 -11.70
N ALA A 145 -8.47 13.94 -12.99
CA ALA A 145 -7.44 14.89 -13.43
C ALA A 145 -7.80 16.34 -13.04
N GLU A 146 -9.06 16.72 -13.14
CA GLU A 146 -9.54 18.05 -12.75
C GLU A 146 -9.60 18.23 -11.24
N GLU A 147 -9.85 17.16 -10.49
CA GLU A 147 -9.91 17.16 -9.05
C GLU A 147 -8.51 17.19 -8.42
N THR A 148 -7.56 16.43 -8.98
CA THR A 148 -6.17 16.44 -8.51
C THR A 148 -5.44 17.75 -8.81
N GLU A 149 -5.76 18.44 -9.91
CA GLU A 149 -5.22 19.79 -10.18
C GLU A 149 -5.68 20.83 -9.13
N LYS A 150 -6.84 20.63 -8.51
CA LYS A 150 -7.35 21.51 -7.42
C LYS A 150 -6.72 21.22 -6.06
N GLU A 151 -6.18 20.01 -5.88
CA GLU A 151 -5.52 19.55 -4.65
C GLU A 151 -4.00 19.76 -4.66
N VAL A 152 -3.43 20.32 -5.74
CA VAL A 152 -2.03 20.74 -5.74
C VAL A 152 -1.88 21.80 -4.65
N VAL A 153 -1.39 21.39 -3.49
CA VAL A 153 -0.96 22.30 -2.44
C VAL A 153 0.13 23.17 -3.06
N GLU A 154 -0.14 24.45 -3.27
CA GLU A 154 0.92 25.39 -3.59
C GLU A 154 1.91 25.33 -2.42
N VAL A 155 3.05 24.69 -2.67
CA VAL A 155 4.15 24.72 -1.71
C VAL A 155 4.69 26.16 -1.76
N ASP A 156 4.51 26.88 -0.67
CA ASP A 156 5.09 28.22 -0.51
C ASP A 156 6.61 28.11 -0.69
N THR A 157 7.08 28.59 -1.82
CA THR A 157 8.52 28.62 -2.10
C THR A 157 9.08 29.89 -1.47
N ILE A 158 9.87 29.75 -0.42
CA ILE A 158 10.61 30.86 0.17
C ILE A 158 11.97 30.97 -0.53
N SER A 159 12.33 32.16 -0.98
CA SER A 159 13.61 32.44 -1.63
C SER A 159 14.64 33.05 -0.68
N VAL A 160 14.27 33.36 0.57
CA VAL A 160 15.14 33.94 1.60
C VAL A 160 14.92 33.15 2.89
N LEU A 161 15.99 32.60 3.44
CA LEU A 161 15.98 31.89 4.71
C LEU A 161 16.06 32.90 5.88
N GLY A 162 15.23 32.65 6.91
CA GLY A 162 15.31 33.39 8.17
C GLY A 162 16.41 32.82 9.08
N GLU A 163 16.85 33.62 10.06
CA GLU A 163 17.93 33.25 11.00
C GLU A 163 17.65 31.94 11.82
N ASN A 164 16.40 31.51 11.93
CA ASN A 164 15.99 30.31 12.68
C ASN A 164 15.45 29.17 11.80
N ASP A 165 15.57 29.30 10.49
CA ASP A 165 15.07 28.25 9.60
C ASP A 165 16.01 27.06 9.57
N ILE A 166 15.44 25.88 9.57
CA ILE A 166 16.17 24.61 9.46
C ILE A 166 15.94 24.08 8.06
N ILE A 167 17.03 23.90 7.31
CA ILE A 167 16.97 23.27 6.01
C ILE A 167 17.06 21.75 6.18
N LEU A 168 16.07 21.03 5.68
CA LEU A 168 16.10 19.58 5.56
C LEU A 168 16.17 19.20 4.09
N ASP A 169 17.33 18.74 3.64
CA ASP A 169 17.47 18.19 2.30
C ASP A 169 16.89 16.74 2.28
N ILE A 170 15.83 16.54 1.51
CA ILE A 170 15.15 15.26 1.36
C ILE A 170 15.52 14.54 0.05
N ARG A 171 16.45 15.07 -0.71
CA ARG A 171 16.94 14.48 -1.96
C ARG A 171 17.84 13.27 -1.68
N SER A 172 18.00 12.39 -2.66
CA SER A 172 18.96 11.30 -2.60
C SER A 172 20.40 11.82 -2.54
N PRO A 173 21.37 11.05 -2.03
CA PRO A 173 22.78 11.43 -2.05
C PRO A 173 23.30 11.78 -3.46
N GLU A 174 22.82 11.07 -4.49
CA GLU A 174 23.21 11.28 -5.89
C GLU A 174 22.68 12.63 -6.41
N GLU A 175 21.44 12.98 -6.10
CA GLU A 175 20.85 14.29 -6.47
C GLU A 175 21.50 15.46 -5.72
N THR A 176 21.92 15.23 -4.48
CA THR A 176 22.62 16.24 -3.66
C THR A 176 24.04 16.47 -4.19
N ASP A 177 24.74 15.44 -4.66
CA ASP A 177 26.07 15.51 -5.25
C ASP A 177 26.03 16.22 -6.62
N GLU A 178 24.99 15.99 -7.43
CA GLU A 178 24.81 16.65 -8.74
C GLU A 178 24.46 18.14 -8.62
N ASN A 179 23.71 18.50 -7.58
CA ASN A 179 23.29 19.88 -7.31
C ASN A 179 23.44 20.18 -5.81
N PRO A 180 24.67 20.45 -5.33
CA PRO A 180 24.92 20.74 -3.94
C PRO A 180 24.19 22.02 -3.51
N PHE A 181 23.68 22.02 -2.29
CA PHE A 181 23.08 23.22 -1.70
C PHE A 181 24.19 24.22 -1.36
N GLU A 182 24.23 25.35 -2.06
CA GLU A 182 25.16 26.43 -1.75
C GLU A 182 24.54 27.29 -0.63
N SER A 183 25.10 27.20 0.57
CA SER A 183 24.83 28.17 1.65
C SER A 183 25.84 29.28 1.53
N ASP A 184 25.38 30.49 1.24
CA ASP A 184 26.20 31.70 1.38
C ASP A 184 26.60 31.97 2.84
#